data_34af1e9010d1f392ffb72c055c08b2b5
#
_entry.id   34af1e9010d1f392ffb72c055c08b2b5
#
_cell.length_a   1.000
_cell.length_b   1.000
_cell.length_c   1.000
_cell.angle_alpha   90.00
_cell.angle_beta   90.00
_cell.angle_gamma   90.00
#
_symmetry.space_group_name_H-M   'P 1'
#
loop_
_entity.id
_entity.type
_entity.pdbx_description
1 polymer ?
#
loop_
_entity_poly.entity_id
_entity_poly.type
_entity_poly.pdbx_seq_one_letter_code
_entity_poly.pdbx_strand_id
1 'polypeptide(L)' 'MPSNLKVLQVIPKLGYGGAETGCYDIAHYLPENNCESFIVASGGELTKFINKDKVKLIKLPVQSK' A
#
# COMPACT_ATOMS: atom_id res chain seq x y z
N MET A 1 -2.72 2.78 24.94
CA MET A 1 -2.18 3.90 24.27
C MET A 1 -2.11 3.67 22.79
N PRO A 2 -2.91 4.31 22.14
CA PRO A 2 -2.95 4.16 20.71
C PRO A 2 -1.80 4.90 20.10
N SER A 3 -0.89 4.20 19.57
CA SER A 3 0.11 4.85 18.81
C SER A 3 -0.34 4.71 17.36
N ASN A 4 -0.72 5.79 16.79
CA ASN A 4 -1.07 5.78 15.39
C ASN A 4 0.18 5.90 14.57
N LEU A 5 0.77 4.77 14.26
CA LEU A 5 1.89 4.75 13.35
C LEU A 5 1.37 4.88 11.94
N LYS A 6 2.06 5.68 11.17
CA LYS A 6 1.75 5.83 9.75
C LYS A 6 2.84 5.14 8.98
N VAL A 7 2.44 4.16 8.18
CA VAL A 7 3.40 3.40 7.38
C VAL A 7 3.15 3.71 5.92
N LEU A 8 4.19 4.20 5.27
CA LEU A 8 4.13 4.55 3.86
C LEU A 8 4.99 3.56 3.09
N GLN A 9 4.39 2.87 2.15
CA GLN A 9 5.10 1.96 1.27
C GLN A 9 5.16 2.56 -0.11
N VAL A 10 6.34 2.63 -0.68
CA VAL A 10 6.54 3.17 -2.03
C VAL A 10 6.93 2.03 -2.94
N ILE A 11 6.13 1.80 -3.97
CA ILE A 11 6.40 0.74 -4.92
C ILE A 11 6.07 1.24 -6.32
N PRO A 12 6.99 1.08 -7.29
CA PRO A 12 6.76 1.66 -8.62
C PRO A 12 5.49 1.13 -9.28
N LYS A 13 5.20 -0.16 -9.10
CA LYS A 13 4.03 -0.76 -9.71
C LYS A 13 3.48 -1.82 -8.78
N LEU A 14 2.20 -1.77 -8.51
CA LEU A 14 1.55 -2.74 -7.65
C LEU A 14 0.89 -3.82 -8.51
N GLY A 15 1.71 -4.72 -9.04
CA GLY A 15 1.24 -5.82 -9.85
C GLY A 15 1.09 -7.10 -9.05
N TYR A 16 1.26 -8.23 -9.72
CA TYR A 16 1.07 -9.53 -9.07
C TYR A 16 2.37 -10.23 -8.69
N GLY A 17 3.48 -9.54 -8.76
CA GLY A 17 4.73 -10.13 -8.33
C GLY A 17 4.76 -10.41 -6.84
N GLY A 18 5.75 -11.20 -6.39
CA GLY A 18 5.83 -11.57 -4.99
C GLY A 18 5.98 -10.38 -4.06
N ALA A 19 6.83 -9.42 -4.44
CA ALA A 19 7.03 -8.24 -3.62
C ALA A 19 5.76 -7.39 -3.60
N GLU A 20 5.07 -7.32 -4.72
CA GLU A 20 3.86 -6.52 -4.82
C GLU A 20 2.72 -7.11 -3.99
N THR A 21 2.54 -8.42 -4.05
CA THR A 21 1.50 -9.06 -3.24
C THR A 21 1.82 -8.96 -1.77
N GLY A 22 3.11 -9.04 -1.41
CA GLY A 22 3.51 -8.84 -0.03
C GLY A 22 3.19 -7.44 0.46
N CYS A 23 3.46 -6.44 -0.37
CA CYS A 23 3.14 -5.05 -0.05
C CYS A 23 1.63 -4.89 0.16
N TYR A 24 0.84 -5.49 -0.72
CA TYR A 24 -0.62 -5.45 -0.64
C TYR A 24 -1.10 -6.06 0.68
N ASP A 25 -0.57 -7.24 1.02
CA ASP A 25 -1.00 -7.93 2.24
C ASP A 25 -0.64 -7.13 3.49
N ILE A 26 0.57 -6.59 3.53
CA ILE A 26 1.00 -5.79 4.67
C ILE A 26 0.15 -4.53 4.78
N ALA A 27 -0.15 -3.91 3.66
CA ALA A 27 -0.95 -2.70 3.66
C ALA A 27 -2.32 -2.93 4.28
N HIS A 28 -2.90 -4.12 4.07
CA HIS A 28 -4.21 -4.42 4.62
C HIS A 28 -4.12 -4.98 6.05
N TYR A 29 -2.94 -5.41 6.45
CA TYR A 29 -2.73 -5.90 7.81
C TYR A 29 -2.58 -4.74 8.80
N LEU A 30 -1.92 -3.67 8.38
CA LEU A 30 -1.58 -2.58 9.27
C LEU A 30 -2.79 -1.90 9.92
N PRO A 31 -3.88 -1.61 9.17
CA PRO A 31 -5.02 -0.95 9.80
C PRO A 31 -5.66 -1.77 10.89
N GLU A 32 -5.53 -3.09 10.84
CA GLU A 32 -6.08 -3.95 11.87
C GLU A 32 -5.24 -3.94 13.13
N ASN A 33 -4.10 -3.26 13.09
CA ASN A 33 -3.19 -3.16 14.23
C ASN A 33 -2.95 -1.71 14.60
N ASN A 34 -3.96 -0.87 14.40
CA ASN A 34 -3.93 0.54 14.78
C ASN A 34 -2.84 1.34 14.07
N CYS A 35 -2.53 0.94 12.84
CA CYS A 35 -1.58 1.67 12.02
C CYS A 35 -2.29 2.25 10.81
N GLU A 36 -1.89 3.44 10.39
CA GLU A 36 -2.39 3.98 9.14
C GLU A 36 -1.52 3.47 8.00
N SER A 37 -2.18 3.01 6.95
CA SER A 37 -1.48 2.38 5.85
C SER A 37 -1.61 3.21 4.59
N PHE A 38 -0.48 3.53 3.96
CA PHE A 38 -0.43 4.31 2.73
C PHE A 38 0.43 3.56 1.72
N ILE A 39 -0.01 3.58 0.48
CA ILE A 39 0.78 3.04 -0.62
C ILE A 39 0.94 4.11 -1.68
N VAL A 40 2.16 4.33 -2.12
CA VAL A 40 2.46 5.21 -3.26
C VAL A 40 2.91 4.32 -4.41
N ALA A 41 2.19 4.37 -5.51
CA ALA A 41 2.51 3.56 -6.68
C ALA A 41 2.06 4.28 -7.93
N SER A 42 2.64 3.91 -9.07
CA SER A 42 2.21 4.50 -10.34
C SER A 42 0.99 3.80 -10.91
N GLY A 43 0.64 2.64 -10.37
CA GLY A 43 -0.49 1.86 -10.84
C GLY A 43 -0.24 0.39 -10.62
N GLY A 44 -0.93 -0.45 -11.35
CA GLY A 44 -0.78 -1.89 -11.27
C GLY A 44 -2.11 -2.57 -11.01
N GLU A 45 -2.15 -3.87 -11.26
CA GLU A 45 -3.39 -4.63 -11.20
C GLU A 45 -3.99 -4.66 -9.79
N LEU A 46 -3.13 -4.78 -8.78
CA LEU A 46 -3.63 -4.89 -7.41
C LEU A 46 -4.24 -3.61 -6.89
N THR A 47 -4.01 -2.48 -7.55
CA THR A 47 -4.61 -1.23 -7.09
C THR A 47 -6.13 -1.28 -7.14
N LYS A 48 -6.68 -2.13 -7.99
CA LYS A 48 -8.13 -2.28 -8.11
C LYS A 48 -8.74 -2.97 -6.90
N PHE A 49 -7.95 -3.72 -6.17
CA PHE A 49 -8.44 -4.54 -5.07
C PHE A 49 -8.16 -3.94 -3.71
N ILE A 50 -7.55 -2.77 -3.68
CA ILE A 50 -7.23 -2.13 -2.41
C ILE A 50 -8.52 -1.67 -1.74
N ASN A 51 -8.66 -2.02 -0.47
CA ASN A 51 -9.77 -1.53 0.33
C ASN A 51 -9.48 -0.10 0.74
N LYS A 52 -10.08 0.84 0.04
CA LYS A 52 -9.78 2.26 0.25
C LYS A 52 -10.27 2.80 1.57
N ASP A 53 -11.08 2.04 2.28
CA ASP A 53 -11.47 2.42 3.63
C ASP A 53 -10.37 2.14 4.64
N LYS A 54 -9.44 1.26 4.30
CA LYS A 54 -8.36 0.88 5.20
C LYS A 54 -7.00 1.37 4.73
N VAL A 55 -6.79 1.43 3.43
CA VAL A 55 -5.50 1.76 2.85
C VAL A 55 -5.66 2.97 1.95
N LYS A 56 -4.79 3.95 2.12
CA LYS A 56 -4.80 5.12 1.25
C LYS A 56 -3.81 4.91 0.11
N LEU A 57 -4.33 4.88 -1.09
CA LEU A 57 -3.51 4.72 -2.29
C LEU A 57 -3.25 6.08 -2.91
N ILE A 58 -1.99 6.40 -3.07
CA ILE A 58 -1.57 7.63 -3.71
C ILE A 58 -0.90 7.25 -5.02
N LYS A 59 -1.47 7.70 -6.13
CA LYS A 59 -0.90 7.42 -7.44
C LYS A 59 0.00 8.56 -7.84
N LEU A 60 1.27 8.25 -7.98
CA LEU A 60 2.27 9.20 -8.44
C LEU A 60 3.08 8.52 -9.53
N PRO A 61 3.65 9.29 -10.46
CA PRO A 61 4.48 8.70 -11.52
C PRO A 61 5.82 8.27 -10.96
N VAL A 62 5.81 7.23 -10.17
CA VAL A 62 7.01 6.68 -9.58
C VAL A 62 7.70 5.83 -10.64
N GLN A 63 8.93 6.16 -10.95
CA GLN A 63 9.69 5.40 -11.93
C GLN A 63 10.91 4.81 -11.28
N SER A 64 11.12 3.54 -11.59
CA SER A 64 12.30 2.83 -11.16
C SER A 64 13.30 2.85 -12.29
N LYS A 65 14.45 3.32 -12.03
CA LYS A 65 15.48 3.35 -13.06
C LYS A 65 16.61 2.43 -12.75
#